data_9744af057aba1c3b1f0e78b35a6010d2
#
_entry.id   9744af057aba1c3b1f0e78b35a6010d2
#
_cell.length_a   1.000
_cell.length_b   1.000
_cell.length_c   1.000
_cell.angle_alpha   90.00
_cell.angle_beta   90.00
_cell.angle_gamma   90.00
#
_symmetry.space_group_name_H-M   'P 1'
#
loop_
_entity.id
_entity.type
_entity.pdbx_description
1 polymer ?
#
loop_
_entity_poly.entity_id
_entity_poly.type
_entity_poly.pdbx_seq_one_letter_code
_entity_poly.pdbx_strand_id
1 'polypeptide(L)'
;MEQCNERPKVSVIIPVYNTCNYVQEALESICQQTLEELEIIVIDDGSTDCSRAIVEEIAIKDTRIQVYKQSNQGVSITRNQGLKFSTGEYIYFMDSDDFLEPDALELC
;
A
#
# COMPACT_ATOMS: atom_id res chain seq x y z
N MET A 1 23.95 14.75 1.68
CA MET A 1 23.49 14.57 1.43
C MET A 1 22.63 14.53 1.06
N GLU A 2 22.29 14.24 0.93
CA GLU A 2 21.61 14.03 0.68
C GLU A 2 20.71 13.85 0.25
N GLN A 3 20.26 13.57 0.06
CA GLN A 3 19.44 13.33 -0.41
C GLN A 3 18.39 13.21 -0.36
N CYS A 4 18.50 12.70 -0.02
CA CYS A 4 17.34 12.76 0.70
C CYS A 4 16.03 12.77 -0.07
N ASN A 5 15.93 13.38 -1.00
CA ASN A 5 14.76 13.41 -1.84
C ASN A 5 14.77 12.27 -2.83
N GLU A 6 15.41 11.22 -2.47
CA GLU A 6 15.50 10.10 -3.35
C GLU A 6 14.23 9.36 -3.47
N ARG A 7 14.03 8.74 -4.60
CA ARG A 7 12.84 7.93 -4.82
C ARG A 7 12.89 6.69 -3.93
N PRO A 8 11.75 6.23 -3.45
CA PRO A 8 11.70 4.94 -2.75
C PRO A 8 12.17 3.83 -3.70
N LYS A 9 12.66 2.75 -3.14
CA LYS A 9 13.09 1.64 -3.95
C LYS A 9 11.91 0.86 -4.51
N VAL A 10 10.88 0.65 -3.72
CA VAL A 10 9.72 -0.13 -4.11
C VAL A 10 8.45 0.66 -3.80
N SER A 11 7.56 0.72 -4.77
CA SER A 11 6.21 1.21 -4.55
C SER A 11 5.28 0.01 -4.44
N VAL A 12 4.63 -0.14 -3.29
CA VAL A 12 3.67 -1.21 -3.05
C VAL A 12 2.28 -0.65 -3.29
N ILE A 13 1.55 -1.23 -4.22
CA ILE A 13 0.21 -0.78 -4.57
C ILE A 13 -0.79 -1.77 -4.04
N ILE A 14 -1.70 -1.29 -3.18
CA ILE A 14 -2.67 -2.15 -2.51
C ILE A 14 -4.07 -1.63 -2.81
N PRO A 15 -4.81 -2.29 -3.71
CA PRO A 15 -6.22 -1.96 -3.89
C PRO A 15 -7.01 -2.55 -2.74
N VAL A 16 -7.90 -1.75 -2.17
CA VAL A 16 -8.70 -2.16 -1.01
C VAL A 16 -10.17 -2.06 -1.38
N TYR A 17 -10.91 -3.17 -1.21
CA TYR A 17 -12.35 -3.17 -1.35
C TYR A 17 -12.95 -4.21 -0.41
N ASN A 18 -13.57 -3.72 0.65
CA ASN A 18 -14.32 -4.57 1.61
C ASN A 18 -13.47 -5.73 2.15
N THR A 19 -12.26 -5.41 2.64
CA THR A 19 -11.37 -6.41 3.24
C THR A 19 -11.11 -6.09 4.71
N CYS A 20 -12.14 -5.64 5.41
CA CYS A 20 -12.07 -5.20 6.79
C CYS A 20 -11.39 -6.22 7.71
N ASN A 21 -11.62 -7.51 7.47
CA ASN A 21 -11.06 -8.56 8.31
C ASN A 21 -9.59 -8.85 8.05
N TYR A 22 -9.02 -8.32 6.95
CA TYR A 22 -7.68 -8.72 6.50
C TYR A 22 -6.74 -7.54 6.29
N VAL A 23 -7.27 -6.34 6.04
CA VAL A 23 -6.44 -5.24 5.57
C VAL A 23 -5.43 -4.80 6.62
N GLN A 24 -5.77 -4.90 7.91
CA GLN A 24 -4.85 -4.50 8.95
C GLN A 24 -3.61 -5.38 8.95
N GLU A 25 -3.79 -6.69 8.89
CA GLU A 25 -2.67 -7.62 8.87
C GLU A 25 -1.83 -7.42 7.61
N ALA A 26 -2.48 -7.21 6.48
CA ALA A 26 -1.76 -6.98 5.23
C ALA A 26 -0.88 -5.73 5.31
N LEU A 27 -1.43 -4.62 5.79
CA LEU A 27 -0.67 -3.38 5.91
C LEU A 27 0.45 -3.50 6.94
N GLU A 28 0.18 -4.15 8.06
CA GLU A 28 1.20 -4.31 9.07
C GLU A 28 2.35 -5.16 8.57
N SER A 29 2.07 -6.16 7.73
CA SER A 29 3.15 -6.96 7.15
C SER A 29 4.04 -6.14 6.22
N ILE A 30 3.47 -5.15 5.54
CA ILE A 30 4.26 -4.24 4.71
C ILE A 30 5.08 -3.29 5.58
N CYS A 31 4.46 -2.74 6.62
CA CYS A 31 5.15 -1.79 7.49
C CYS A 31 6.33 -2.42 8.22
N GLN A 32 6.29 -3.73 8.39
CA GLN A 32 7.34 -4.47 9.10
C GLN A 32 8.40 -5.04 8.18
N GLN A 33 8.39 -4.71 6.90
CA GLN A 33 9.41 -5.20 5.98
C GLN A 33 10.78 -4.71 6.38
N THR A 34 11.79 -5.54 6.20
CA THR A 34 13.17 -5.17 6.49
C THR A 34 13.68 -4.11 5.52
N LEU A 35 13.15 -4.08 4.31
CA LEU A 35 13.43 -3.00 3.38
C LEU A 35 12.60 -1.79 3.79
N GLU A 36 13.27 -0.68 4.13
CA GLU A 36 12.58 0.49 4.65
C GLU A 36 12.26 1.53 3.59
N GLU A 37 12.87 1.44 2.44
CA GLU A 37 12.71 2.42 1.38
C GLU A 37 11.49 2.08 0.55
N LEU A 38 10.33 2.19 1.18
CA LEU A 38 9.05 1.82 0.59
C LEU A 38 8.14 3.04 0.46
N GLU A 39 7.39 3.03 -0.62
CA GLU A 39 6.22 3.89 -0.79
C GLU A 39 5.02 2.97 -0.81
N ILE A 40 4.05 3.20 0.08
CA ILE A 40 2.89 2.32 0.19
C ILE A 40 1.68 3.10 -0.28
N ILE A 41 1.13 2.70 -1.42
CA ILE A 41 0.01 3.38 -2.04
C ILE A 41 -1.23 2.52 -1.87
N VAL A 42 -2.14 2.98 -1.03
CA VAL A 42 -3.39 2.28 -0.76
C VAL A 42 -4.52 3.03 -1.45
N ILE A 43 -5.26 2.33 -2.28
CA ILE A 43 -6.39 2.92 -2.98
C ILE A 43 -7.65 2.20 -2.55
N ASP A 44 -8.51 2.92 -1.84
CA ASP A 44 -9.79 2.39 -1.40
C ASP A 44 -10.78 2.53 -2.55
N ASP A 45 -11.20 1.40 -3.09
CA ASP A 45 -12.05 1.33 -4.26
C ASP A 45 -13.52 1.30 -3.85
N GLY A 46 -13.92 2.26 -3.01
CA GLY A 46 -15.30 2.42 -2.63
C GLY A 46 -15.79 1.44 -1.58
N SER A 47 -14.93 1.09 -0.62
CA SER A 47 -15.33 0.15 0.44
C SER A 47 -16.54 0.67 1.21
N THR A 48 -17.45 -0.25 1.54
CA THR A 48 -18.64 0.06 2.33
C THR A 48 -18.54 -0.45 3.76
N ASP A 49 -17.46 -1.16 4.09
CA ASP A 49 -17.21 -1.64 5.44
C ASP A 49 -16.20 -0.74 6.14
N CYS A 50 -15.54 -1.24 7.19
CA CYS A 50 -14.58 -0.46 7.98
C CYS A 50 -13.17 -0.45 7.39
N SER A 51 -12.97 -0.98 6.18
CA SER A 51 -11.63 -1.07 5.59
C SER A 51 -10.93 0.28 5.52
N ARG A 52 -11.61 1.31 5.05
CA ARG A 52 -10.99 2.62 4.90
C ARG A 52 -10.59 3.21 6.25
N ALA A 53 -11.42 3.04 7.26
CA ALA A 53 -11.10 3.57 8.58
C ALA A 53 -9.85 2.92 9.15
N ILE A 54 -9.71 1.59 8.95
CA ILE A 54 -8.54 0.87 9.40
C ILE A 54 -7.29 1.36 8.67
N VAL A 55 -7.39 1.53 7.35
CA VAL A 55 -6.27 2.01 6.56
C VAL A 55 -5.83 3.39 7.00
N GLU A 56 -6.77 4.29 7.22
CA GLU A 56 -6.45 5.65 7.64
C GLU A 56 -5.80 5.69 9.01
N GLU A 57 -6.23 4.81 9.90
CA GLU A 57 -5.63 4.73 11.23
C GLU A 57 -4.17 4.29 11.15
N ILE A 58 -3.89 3.29 10.31
CA ILE A 58 -2.52 2.81 10.15
C ILE A 58 -1.66 3.86 9.46
N ALA A 59 -2.23 4.60 8.51
CA ALA A 59 -1.49 5.62 7.79
C ALA A 59 -1.02 6.74 8.70
N ILE A 60 -1.74 7.01 9.77
CA ILE A 60 -1.31 8.02 10.73
C ILE A 60 -0.01 7.59 11.41
N LYS A 61 0.16 6.29 11.61
CA LYS A 61 1.32 5.76 12.31
C LYS A 61 2.53 5.55 11.41
N ASP A 62 2.34 5.46 10.10
CA ASP A 62 3.44 5.23 9.17
C ASP A 62 3.30 6.19 8.00
N THR A 63 4.18 7.19 7.96
CA THR A 63 4.09 8.26 6.97
C THR A 63 4.41 7.81 5.56
N ARG A 64 4.89 6.59 5.38
CA ARG A 64 5.13 6.05 4.03
C ARG A 64 3.83 5.67 3.34
N ILE A 65 2.73 5.56 4.07
CA ILE A 65 1.44 5.15 3.52
C ILE A 65 0.71 6.37 2.98
N GLN A 66 0.32 6.29 1.71
CA GLN A 66 -0.51 7.29 1.04
C GLN A 66 -1.85 6.66 0.75
N VAL A 67 -2.93 7.30 1.18
CA VAL A 67 -4.27 6.76 1.05
C VAL A 67 -5.06 7.58 0.04
N TYR A 68 -5.61 6.91 -0.95
CA TYR A 68 -6.46 7.52 -1.97
C TYR A 68 -7.81 6.82 -1.97
N LYS A 69 -8.84 7.55 -2.32
CA LYS A 69 -10.21 7.03 -2.32
C LYS A 69 -10.84 7.28 -3.68
N GLN A 70 -11.65 6.33 -4.12
CA GLN A 70 -12.39 6.49 -5.36
C GLN A 70 -13.70 5.72 -5.25
N SER A 71 -14.66 6.01 -6.15
CA SER A 71 -15.85 5.19 -6.27
C SER A 71 -15.47 3.85 -6.88
N ASN A 72 -16.24 2.81 -6.60
CA ASN A 72 -15.89 1.45 -7.03
C ASN A 72 -15.75 1.38 -8.54
N GLN A 73 -14.57 0.97 -9.02
CA GLN A 73 -14.26 0.89 -10.44
C GLN A 73 -13.61 -0.43 -10.83
N GLY A 74 -13.33 -1.29 -9.85
CA GLY A 74 -12.72 -2.58 -10.12
C GLY A 74 -11.21 -2.58 -9.91
N VAL A 75 -10.65 -3.77 -9.72
CA VAL A 75 -9.27 -3.93 -9.32
C VAL A 75 -8.29 -3.48 -10.41
N SER A 76 -8.62 -3.70 -11.68
CA SER A 76 -7.72 -3.31 -12.76
C SER A 76 -7.55 -1.82 -12.85
N ILE A 77 -8.65 -1.07 -12.75
CA ILE A 77 -8.58 0.39 -12.78
C ILE A 77 -7.88 0.91 -11.55
N THR A 78 -8.14 0.28 -10.40
CA THR A 78 -7.52 0.68 -9.14
C THR A 78 -6.01 0.50 -9.20
N ARG A 79 -5.54 -0.60 -9.75
CA ARG A 79 -4.09 -0.82 -9.92
C ARG A 79 -3.47 0.21 -10.85
N ASN A 80 -4.18 0.56 -11.92
CA ASN A 80 -3.68 1.59 -12.84
C ASN A 80 -3.58 2.94 -12.16
N GLN A 81 -4.52 3.28 -11.29
CA GLN A 81 -4.42 4.52 -10.53
C GLN A 81 -3.20 4.50 -9.62
N GLY A 82 -2.94 3.36 -8.99
CA GLY A 82 -1.75 3.22 -8.15
C GLY A 82 -0.48 3.45 -8.93
N LEU A 83 -0.42 2.94 -10.15
CA LEU A 83 0.75 3.16 -11.01
C LEU A 83 0.98 4.64 -11.28
N LYS A 84 -0.10 5.41 -11.47
CA LYS A 84 0.04 6.84 -11.72
C LYS A 84 0.65 7.58 -10.54
N PHE A 85 0.42 7.11 -9.33
CA PHE A 85 0.93 7.75 -8.12
C PHE A 85 2.30 7.25 -7.71
N SER A 86 2.76 6.13 -8.28
CA SER A 86 3.98 5.48 -7.83
C SER A 86 5.22 6.23 -8.31
N THR A 87 6.25 6.26 -7.47
CA THR A 87 7.52 6.90 -7.80
C THR A 87 8.72 5.97 -7.57
N GLY A 88 8.51 4.76 -7.11
CA GLY A 88 9.59 3.83 -6.82
C GLY A 88 10.22 3.24 -8.05
N GLU A 89 11.43 2.68 -7.89
CA GLU A 89 12.12 2.01 -8.98
C GLU A 89 11.43 0.73 -9.38
N TYR A 90 10.83 0.05 -8.43
CA TYR A 90 10.12 -1.21 -8.65
C TYR A 90 8.70 -1.10 -8.16
N ILE A 91 7.81 -1.84 -8.80
CA ILE A 91 6.40 -1.84 -8.44
C ILE A 91 6.02 -3.23 -7.94
N TYR A 92 5.35 -3.29 -6.81
CA TYR A 92 4.83 -4.54 -6.28
C TYR A 92 3.33 -4.39 -6.03
N PHE A 93 2.55 -5.24 -6.65
CA PHE A 93 1.10 -5.27 -6.42
C PHE A 93 0.79 -6.28 -5.32
N MET A 94 0.04 -5.86 -4.33
CA MET A 94 -0.33 -6.72 -3.22
C MET A 94 -1.83 -6.62 -2.98
N ASP A 95 -2.50 -7.75 -2.84
CA ASP A 95 -3.91 -7.73 -2.49
C ASP A 95 -4.08 -7.42 -1.01
N SER A 96 -5.20 -6.77 -0.66
CA SER A 96 -5.41 -6.32 0.71
C SER A 96 -5.72 -7.44 1.69
N ASP A 97 -5.82 -8.68 1.21
CA ASP A 97 -5.98 -9.85 2.08
C ASP A 97 -4.72 -10.72 2.08
N ASP A 98 -3.61 -10.22 1.56
CA ASP A 98 -2.34 -10.94 1.55
C ASP A 98 -1.49 -10.57 2.76
N PHE A 99 -0.43 -11.35 2.94
CA PHE A 99 0.51 -11.19 4.05
C PHE A 99 1.91 -11.44 3.51
N LEU A 100 2.86 -10.58 3.87
CA LEU A 100 4.25 -10.73 3.43
C LEU A 100 5.15 -11.11 4.60
N GLU A 101 6.08 -12.01 4.34
CA GLU A 101 7.15 -12.28 5.30
C GLU A 101 8.03 -11.04 5.45
N PRO A 102 8.68 -10.84 6.61
CA PRO A 102 9.38 -9.59 6.88
C PRO A 102 10.47 -9.24 5.87
N ASP A 103 11.10 -10.21 5.22
CA ASP A 103 12.18 -9.94 4.27
C ASP A 103 11.77 -10.14 2.82
N ALA A 104 10.46 -10.25 2.54
CA ALA A 104 10.00 -10.62 1.20
C ALA A 104 10.43 -9.62 0.15
N LEU A 105 10.29 -8.32 0.43
CA LEU A 105 10.60 -7.29 -0.57
C LEU A 105 12.10 -7.11 -0.74
N GLU A 106 12.86 -7.37 0.31
CA GLU A 106 14.31 -7.23 0.25
C GLU A 106 14.93 -8.30 -0.64
N LEU A 107 14.28 -9.46 -0.72
CA LEU A 107 14.77 -10.58 -1.51
C LEU A 107 14.35 -10.53 -2.97
N CYS A 108 13.42 -9.67 -3.32
CA CYS A 108 12.94 -9.56 -4.69
C CYS A 108 13.94 -8.85 -5.59
#